data_a6ff9d209b58091b537d32760a4357cf
#
_entry.id   a6ff9d209b58091b537d32760a4357cf
#
_cell.length_a   1.000
_cell.length_b   1.000
_cell.length_c   1.000
_cell.angle_alpha   90.00
_cell.angle_beta   90.00
_cell.angle_gamma   90.00
#
_symmetry.space_group_name_H-M   'P 1'
#
loop_
_entity.id
_entity.type
_entity.pdbx_description
1 polymer ?
#
loop_
_entity_poly.entity_id
_entity_poly.type
_entity_poly.pdbx_seq_one_letter_code
_entity_poly.pdbx_strand_id
1 'polypeptide(L)'
;GCLFSTFLGQGAWYRHINNIEGVTFPETEIDNHYLFVSRDLPRNDRREDGTYWAWTNQKTTFTSDMHRGYVVADGWDETHFTRGATISVSLDGPTLKLLTFRSTIYDRVAYWIDA
;
A
#
# COMPACT_ATOMS: atom_id res chain seq x y z
N GLY A 1 4.43 9.59 -6.16
CA GLY A 1 3.16 9.11 -5.63
C GLY A 1 3.34 7.97 -4.63
N CYS A 2 2.24 7.60 -4.00
CA CYS A 2 2.21 6.50 -3.04
C CYS A 2 1.19 5.46 -3.45
N LEU A 3 1.50 4.19 -3.21
CA LEU A 3 0.60 3.07 -3.35
C LEU A 3 0.26 2.51 -1.98
N PHE A 4 -0.98 2.14 -1.79
CA PHE A 4 -1.48 1.53 -0.56
C PHE A 4 -2.16 0.22 -0.89
N SER A 5 -1.94 -0.79 -0.08
CA SER A 5 -2.62 -2.08 -0.26
C SER A 5 -2.64 -2.91 1.03
N THR A 6 -3.71 -3.64 1.21
CA THR A 6 -3.70 -4.81 2.11
C THR A 6 -2.92 -5.94 1.45
N PHE A 7 -2.54 -6.95 2.21
CA PHE A 7 -1.81 -8.09 1.65
C PHE A 7 -2.59 -8.78 0.50
N LEU A 8 -3.86 -9.04 0.71
CA LEU A 8 -4.70 -9.66 -0.32
C LEU A 8 -5.06 -8.74 -1.48
N GLY A 9 -5.06 -7.43 -1.27
CA GLY A 9 -5.41 -6.46 -2.30
C GLY A 9 -4.31 -6.15 -3.30
N GLN A 10 -3.13 -6.76 -3.18
CA GLN A 10 -2.00 -6.47 -4.04
C GLN A 10 -2.25 -6.94 -5.48
N GLY A 11 -2.28 -5.98 -6.41
CA GLY A 11 -2.33 -6.25 -7.84
C GLY A 11 -0.95 -6.27 -8.49
N ALA A 12 -0.93 -6.44 -9.81
CA ALA A 12 0.30 -6.55 -10.57
C ALA A 12 1.20 -5.31 -10.45
N TRP A 13 0.61 -4.12 -10.51
CA TRP A 13 1.35 -2.87 -10.37
C TRP A 13 2.00 -2.73 -8.99
N TYR A 14 1.23 -3.04 -7.94
CA TYR A 14 1.74 -2.97 -6.58
C TYR A 14 2.92 -3.94 -6.36
N ARG A 15 2.79 -5.17 -6.84
CA ARG A 15 3.87 -6.17 -6.76
C ARG A 15 5.12 -5.74 -7.51
N HIS A 16 4.95 -5.13 -8.67
CA HIS A 16 6.08 -4.61 -9.45
C HIS A 16 6.87 -3.55 -8.66
N ILE A 17 6.17 -2.60 -8.05
CA ILE A 17 6.81 -1.57 -7.23
C ILE A 17 7.48 -2.19 -5.99
N ASN A 18 6.83 -3.15 -5.33
CA ASN A 18 7.44 -3.85 -4.19
C ASN A 18 8.76 -4.53 -4.56
N ASN A 19 8.82 -5.17 -5.71
CA ASN A 19 10.04 -5.83 -6.18
C ASN A 19 11.16 -4.82 -6.45
N ILE A 20 10.84 -3.68 -7.05
CA ILE A 20 11.82 -2.62 -7.31
C ILE A 20 12.33 -2.02 -6.00
N GLU A 21 11.46 -1.78 -5.05
CA GLU A 21 11.79 -1.11 -3.79
C GLU A 21 12.33 -2.05 -2.71
N GLY A 22 12.31 -3.37 -2.95
CA GLY A 22 12.83 -4.36 -2.01
C GLY A 22 12.01 -4.44 -0.71
N VAL A 23 10.71 -4.23 -0.80
CA VAL A 23 9.83 -4.24 0.36
C VAL A 23 9.72 -5.65 0.94
N THR A 24 9.84 -5.75 2.25
CA THR A 24 9.66 -7.00 3.00
C THR A 24 8.31 -7.02 3.71
N PHE A 25 7.74 -8.22 3.84
CA PHE A 25 6.45 -8.42 4.51
C PHE A 25 6.67 -9.05 5.88
N PRO A 26 5.84 -8.71 6.88
CA PRO A 26 5.86 -9.40 8.15
C PRO A 26 5.39 -10.84 7.97
N GLU A 27 5.94 -11.76 8.75
CA GLU A 27 5.52 -13.17 8.73
C GLU A 27 4.19 -13.39 9.45
N THR A 28 3.78 -12.43 10.31
CA THR A 28 2.58 -12.49 11.14
C THR A 28 1.75 -11.23 11.00
N GLU A 29 0.49 -11.29 11.45
CA GLU A 29 -0.44 -10.15 11.51
C GLU A 29 -0.78 -9.53 10.14
N ILE A 30 -0.74 -10.31 9.09
CA ILE A 30 -1.03 -9.89 7.72
C ILE A 30 -2.44 -9.27 7.61
N ASP A 31 -3.41 -9.82 8.34
CA ASP A 31 -4.82 -9.43 8.25
C ASP A 31 -5.13 -8.05 8.82
N ASN A 32 -4.27 -7.56 9.74
CA ASN A 32 -4.50 -6.32 10.47
C ASN A 32 -3.63 -5.16 10.01
N HIS A 33 -2.92 -5.33 8.91
CA HIS A 33 -1.98 -4.33 8.43
C HIS A 33 -2.25 -3.97 6.97
N TYR A 34 -1.80 -2.81 6.59
CA TYR A 34 -1.67 -2.40 5.20
C TYR A 34 -0.25 -1.91 4.96
N LEU A 35 0.13 -1.93 3.72
CA LEU A 35 1.43 -1.48 3.25
C LEU A 35 1.25 -0.20 2.44
N PHE A 36 2.11 0.77 2.64
CA PHE A 36 2.29 1.82 1.67
C PHE A 36 3.72 1.82 1.14
N VAL A 37 3.88 2.29 -0.07
CA VAL A 37 5.18 2.49 -0.68
C VAL A 37 5.17 3.75 -1.53
N SER A 38 6.16 4.61 -1.32
CA SER A 38 6.41 5.76 -2.19
C SER A 38 7.18 5.28 -3.40
N ARG A 39 6.67 5.58 -4.58
CA ARG A 39 7.29 5.18 -5.83
C ARG A 39 8.07 6.33 -6.48
N ASP A 40 9.03 5.95 -7.32
CA ASP A 40 9.78 6.90 -8.17
C ASP A 40 10.54 7.97 -7.36
N LEU A 41 10.96 7.63 -6.14
CA LEU A 41 11.81 8.50 -5.36
C LEU A 41 13.25 8.45 -5.88
N PRO A 42 13.89 9.62 -6.06
CA PRO A 42 15.33 9.66 -6.30
C PRO A 42 16.08 8.95 -5.17
N ARG A 43 17.20 8.30 -5.50
CA ARG A 43 17.98 7.53 -4.51
C ARG A 43 18.44 8.37 -3.32
N ASN A 44 18.79 9.62 -3.55
CA ASN A 44 19.22 10.55 -2.50
C ASN A 44 18.09 11.04 -1.60
N ASP A 45 16.84 10.86 -2.00
CA ASP A 45 15.67 11.18 -1.18
C ASP A 45 15.17 9.99 -0.36
N ARG A 46 15.72 8.81 -0.61
CA ARG A 46 15.42 7.60 0.17
C ARG A 46 16.20 7.66 1.48
N ARG A 47 15.48 7.58 2.57
CA ARG A 47 16.11 7.54 3.88
C ARG A 47 16.76 6.17 4.10
N GLU A 48 17.89 6.15 4.80
CA GLU A 48 18.59 4.91 5.16
C GLU A 48 17.74 4.00 6.05
N ASP A 49 16.80 4.57 6.81
CA ASP A 49 15.87 3.84 7.66
C ASP A 49 14.71 3.17 6.91
N GLY A 50 14.65 3.32 5.59
CA GLY A 50 13.60 2.73 4.76
C GLY A 50 12.23 3.37 4.89
N THR A 51 12.12 4.60 5.40
CA THR A 51 10.83 5.24 5.68
C THR A 51 10.02 5.65 4.45
N TYR A 52 10.45 5.32 3.25
CA TYR A 52 9.66 5.51 2.04
C TYR A 52 8.64 4.38 1.81
N TRP A 53 8.64 3.37 2.66
CA TRP A 53 7.59 2.37 2.74
C TRP A 53 7.37 1.94 4.19
N ALA A 54 6.17 1.48 4.50
CA ALA A 54 5.86 0.95 5.82
C ALA A 54 4.73 -0.07 5.77
N TRP A 55 4.83 -1.06 6.64
CA TRP A 55 3.77 -2.00 6.95
C TRP A 55 3.20 -1.62 8.30
N THR A 56 1.95 -1.19 8.33
CA THR A 56 1.37 -0.58 9.53
C THR A 56 -0.10 -0.89 9.72
N ASN A 57 -0.56 -0.88 10.96
CA ASN A 57 -1.97 -0.90 11.32
C ASN A 57 -2.48 0.48 11.78
N GLN A 58 -1.62 1.47 11.80
CA GLN A 58 -1.95 2.81 12.23
C GLN A 58 -2.50 3.66 11.10
N LYS A 59 -3.29 4.67 11.46
CA LYS A 59 -3.72 5.68 10.50
C LYS A 59 -2.52 6.45 9.97
N THR A 60 -2.43 6.54 8.66
CA THR A 60 -1.40 7.32 7.98
C THR A 60 -2.02 8.59 7.39
N THR A 61 -1.39 9.72 7.63
CA THR A 61 -1.89 11.02 7.18
C THR A 61 -0.83 11.72 6.34
N PHE A 62 -1.26 12.25 5.20
CA PHE A 62 -0.42 13.01 4.28
C PHE A 62 -0.99 14.41 4.08
N THR A 63 -0.11 15.39 4.01
CA THR A 63 -0.47 16.73 3.54
C THR A 63 0.08 16.91 2.13
N SER A 64 -0.79 17.27 1.20
CA SER A 64 -0.42 17.45 -0.20
C SER A 64 0.42 18.70 -0.42
N ASP A 65 1.56 18.56 -1.06
CA ASP A 65 2.34 19.65 -1.62
C ASP A 65 2.17 19.75 -3.15
N MET A 66 1.34 18.89 -3.72
CA MET A 66 1.02 18.89 -5.15
C MET A 66 0.01 19.96 -5.48
N HIS A 67 0.24 20.69 -6.57
CA HIS A 67 -0.74 21.63 -7.08
C HIS A 67 -2.07 20.95 -7.38
N ARG A 68 -2.03 19.77 -7.96
CA ARG A 68 -3.19 18.93 -8.24
C ARG A 68 -2.79 17.45 -8.09
N GLY A 69 -3.59 16.69 -7.37
CA GLY A 69 -3.38 15.27 -7.20
C GLY A 69 -4.68 14.49 -7.24
N TYR A 70 -4.56 13.17 -7.22
CA TYR A 70 -5.68 12.25 -7.31
C TYR A 70 -5.49 11.13 -6.30
N VAL A 71 -6.58 10.76 -5.63
CA VAL A 71 -6.71 9.47 -4.93
C VAL A 71 -7.56 8.57 -5.81
N VAL A 72 -7.06 7.39 -6.12
CA VAL A 72 -7.73 6.42 -6.98
C VAL A 72 -7.82 5.09 -6.25
N ALA A 73 -9.05 4.65 -5.95
CA ALA A 73 -9.30 3.36 -5.32
C ALA A 73 -9.49 2.29 -6.38
N ASP A 74 -8.60 1.30 -6.42
CA ASP A 74 -8.67 0.16 -7.36
C ASP A 74 -8.86 0.52 -8.85
N GLY A 75 -8.36 1.68 -9.24
CA GLY A 75 -8.49 2.16 -10.62
C GLY A 75 -9.84 2.80 -10.96
N TRP A 76 -10.74 2.95 -9.98
CA TRP A 76 -12.04 3.59 -10.13
C TRP A 76 -12.12 4.88 -9.34
N ASP A 77 -13.07 5.74 -9.70
CA ASP A 77 -13.51 6.90 -8.91
C ASP A 77 -12.36 7.77 -8.39
N GLU A 78 -11.77 8.54 -9.28
CA GLU A 78 -10.75 9.52 -8.92
C GLU A 78 -11.32 10.60 -8.02
N THR A 79 -10.70 10.82 -6.86
CA THR A 79 -10.95 11.97 -6.00
C THR A 79 -9.82 12.96 -6.16
N HIS A 80 -10.14 14.17 -6.59
CA HIS A 80 -9.14 15.23 -6.83
C HIS A 80 -8.87 16.01 -5.56
N PHE A 81 -7.62 16.42 -5.40
CA PHE A 81 -7.20 17.30 -4.31
C PHE A 81 -6.17 18.32 -4.78
N THR A 82 -5.99 19.37 -4.01
CA THR A 82 -5.03 20.44 -4.29
C THR A 82 -4.01 20.56 -3.18
N ARG A 83 -3.07 21.48 -3.33
CA ARG A 83 -2.04 21.76 -2.33
C ARG A 83 -2.68 22.11 -0.97
N GLY A 84 -2.12 21.56 0.09
CA GLY A 84 -2.61 21.74 1.45
C GLY A 84 -3.70 20.76 1.89
N ALA A 85 -4.25 19.96 0.97
CA ALA A 85 -5.23 18.94 1.34
C ALA A 85 -4.59 17.85 2.23
N THR A 86 -5.36 17.39 3.19
CA THR A 86 -4.97 16.27 4.06
C THR A 86 -5.65 14.99 3.61
N ILE A 87 -4.88 13.97 3.37
CA ILE A 87 -5.36 12.63 2.98
C ILE A 87 -5.01 11.67 4.10
N SER A 88 -5.99 10.92 4.56
CA SER A 88 -5.80 9.90 5.60
C SER A 88 -6.16 8.53 5.07
N VAL A 89 -5.35 7.54 5.42
CA VAL A 89 -5.57 6.13 5.10
C VAL A 89 -5.59 5.33 6.41
N SER A 90 -6.60 4.50 6.57
CA SER A 90 -6.76 3.65 7.75
C SER A 90 -7.48 2.35 7.40
N LEU A 91 -7.46 1.41 8.36
CA LEU A 91 -8.21 0.15 8.28
C LEU A 91 -9.55 0.19 9.03
N ASP A 92 -10.10 1.37 9.31
CA ASP A 92 -11.32 1.54 10.11
C ASP A 92 -12.61 1.27 9.32
N GLY A 93 -12.50 0.93 8.04
CA GLY A 93 -13.64 0.61 7.19
C GLY A 93 -14.26 -0.76 7.46
N PRO A 94 -15.38 -1.09 6.80
CA PRO A 94 -16.02 -2.40 6.89
C PRO A 94 -15.07 -3.52 6.47
N THR A 95 -15.18 -4.67 7.13
CA THR A 95 -14.39 -5.86 6.83
C THR A 95 -15.15 -6.79 5.91
N LEU A 96 -14.50 -7.29 4.87
CA LEU A 96 -15.01 -8.39 4.06
C LEU A 96 -14.55 -9.71 4.66
N LYS A 97 -15.51 -10.58 4.96
CA LYS A 97 -15.20 -11.97 5.36
C LYS A 97 -15.16 -12.85 4.12
N LEU A 98 -14.02 -13.44 3.87
CA LEU A 98 -13.82 -14.37 2.77
C LEU A 98 -13.91 -15.80 3.29
N LEU A 99 -14.91 -16.55 2.82
CA LEU A 99 -15.03 -17.97 3.14
C LEU A 99 -14.14 -18.78 2.18
N THR A 100 -13.14 -19.45 2.73
CA THR A 100 -12.28 -20.34 1.96
C THR A 100 -12.20 -21.71 2.63
N PHE A 101 -12.11 -22.78 1.83
CA PHE A 101 -11.88 -24.13 2.33
C PHE A 101 -10.40 -24.44 2.51
N ARG A 102 -9.55 -23.60 1.96
CA ARG A 102 -8.07 -23.70 2.05
C ARG A 102 -7.50 -22.28 2.07
N SER A 103 -6.32 -22.12 2.68
CA SER A 103 -5.59 -20.85 2.68
C SER A 103 -4.94 -20.51 1.32
N THR A 104 -5.53 -20.99 0.22
CA THR A 104 -4.94 -20.93 -1.12
C THR A 104 -4.78 -19.50 -1.65
N ILE A 105 -5.60 -18.55 -1.20
CA ILE A 105 -5.49 -17.15 -1.63
C ILE A 105 -4.22 -16.54 -1.06
N TYR A 106 -3.96 -16.73 0.25
CA TYR A 106 -2.74 -16.26 0.88
C TYR A 106 -1.51 -16.90 0.25
N ASP A 107 -1.54 -18.21 0.03
CA ASP A 107 -0.44 -18.94 -0.59
C ASP A 107 -0.14 -18.43 -2.01
N ARG A 108 -1.17 -18.14 -2.79
CA ARG A 108 -1.01 -17.59 -4.13
C ARG A 108 -0.41 -16.18 -4.11
N VAL A 109 -0.87 -15.32 -3.23
CA VAL A 109 -0.34 -13.97 -3.11
C VAL A 109 1.12 -14.03 -2.65
N ALA A 110 1.44 -14.83 -1.66
CA ALA A 110 2.81 -15.05 -1.19
C ALA A 110 3.71 -15.59 -2.32
N TYR A 111 3.25 -16.58 -3.09
CA TYR A 111 3.97 -17.10 -4.24
C TYR A 111 4.26 -16.01 -5.28
N TRP A 112 3.30 -15.16 -5.58
CA TRP A 112 3.50 -14.08 -6.55
C TRP A 112 4.47 -13.01 -6.06
N ILE A 113 4.57 -12.79 -4.76
CA ILE A 113 5.52 -11.85 -4.17
C ILE A 113 6.94 -12.43 -4.23
N ASP A 114 7.11 -13.70 -3.93
CA ASP A 114 8.40 -14.39 -3.88
C ASP A 114 8.93 -14.78 -5.26
N ALA A 115 8.07 -14.86 -6.24
CA ALA A 115 8.45 -15.16 -7.61
C ALA A 115 9.00 -13.94 -8.35
#